data_48562242567ca8fd89d7a86c3c531ac8
#
_entry.id   48562242567ca8fd89d7a86c3c531ac8
#
_cell.length_a   1.000
_cell.length_b   1.000
_cell.length_c   1.000
_cell.angle_alpha   90.00
_cell.angle_beta   90.00
_cell.angle_gamma   90.00
#
_symmetry.space_group_name_H-M   'P 1'
#
loop_
_entity.id
_entity.type
_entity.pdbx_description
1 polymer ?
#
loop_
_entity_poly.entity_id
_entity_poly.type
_entity_poly.pdbx_seq_one_letter_code
_entity_poly.pdbx_strand_id
1 'polypeptide(L)'
;RAKNMTRRKSSNHIQQILDSHAAEGYTAIHAQAANMEKIYFNAKEKIIAILRAQADSGKDPFVGKYYTALLESLTKEFSALEGDMRKAAQIGINQVSGIYYDKCLKLLKSQGYDIMSKTISKDYVNGMVDDAWNHIAGATKKMQTEHIKMLRELSARSFREAALTGETRKQISQRLFGEVVNKFNGQFQFIAKNGARWQSDVYFEMLSTTVLHNASRSAYLNACAKNNADIVRVSISGNPCPACAQYENRLLSISGT
;
A
#
# COMPACT_ATOMS: atom_id res chain seq x y z
N ARG A 1 -13.91 44.32 -23.74
CA ARG A 1 -12.51 43.98 -23.32
C ARG A 1 -12.40 43.71 -21.81
N ALA A 2 -13.07 44.46 -20.92
CA ALA A 2 -12.98 44.31 -19.46
C ALA A 2 -13.48 42.93 -18.96
N LYS A 3 -14.60 42.41 -19.50
CA LYS A 3 -15.14 41.06 -19.11
C LYS A 3 -14.18 39.91 -19.45
N ASN A 4 -13.39 40.01 -20.51
CA ASN A 4 -12.40 38.99 -20.89
C ASN A 4 -11.13 39.05 -20.03
N MET A 5 -10.75 40.19 -19.51
CA MET A 5 -9.60 40.33 -18.59
C MET A 5 -9.92 39.79 -17.18
N THR A 6 -11.15 40.03 -16.71
CA THR A 6 -11.60 39.48 -15.41
C THR A 6 -11.69 37.96 -15.44
N ARG A 7 -12.19 37.39 -16.55
CA ARG A 7 -12.26 35.93 -16.75
C ARG A 7 -10.88 35.23 -16.84
N ARG A 8 -9.89 35.88 -17.49
CA ARG A 8 -8.51 35.38 -17.53
C ARG A 8 -7.79 35.46 -16.19
N LYS A 9 -7.97 36.56 -15.42
CA LYS A 9 -7.40 36.67 -14.07
C LYS A 9 -7.99 35.65 -13.11
N SER A 10 -9.29 35.37 -13.16
CA SER A 10 -9.96 34.34 -12.39
C SER A 10 -9.42 32.93 -12.78
N SER A 11 -9.24 32.63 -14.06
CA SER A 11 -8.69 31.34 -14.52
C SER A 11 -7.26 31.10 -14.04
N ASN A 12 -6.39 32.12 -14.07
CA ASN A 12 -5.01 31.98 -13.59
C ASN A 12 -4.94 31.79 -12.06
N HIS A 13 -5.81 32.45 -11.32
CA HIS A 13 -5.86 32.30 -9.86
C HIS A 13 -6.33 30.89 -9.45
N ILE A 14 -7.34 30.36 -10.14
CA ILE A 14 -7.81 28.98 -9.91
C ILE A 14 -6.70 27.98 -10.25
N GLN A 15 -6.00 28.15 -11.37
CA GLN A 15 -4.89 27.29 -11.74
C GLN A 15 -3.77 27.30 -10.69
N GLN A 16 -3.39 28.46 -10.17
CA GLN A 16 -2.42 28.58 -9.08
C GLN A 16 -2.85 27.87 -7.79
N ILE A 17 -4.15 27.96 -7.44
CA ILE A 17 -4.70 27.22 -6.30
C ILE A 17 -4.60 25.70 -6.55
N LEU A 18 -4.97 25.23 -7.73
CA LEU A 18 -4.90 23.80 -8.09
C LEU A 18 -3.45 23.29 -8.07
N ASP A 19 -2.50 24.04 -8.62
CA ASP A 19 -1.09 23.64 -8.66
C ASP A 19 -0.49 23.59 -7.25
N SER A 20 -0.75 24.59 -6.41
CA SER A 20 -0.28 24.58 -5.00
C SER A 20 -0.92 23.45 -4.19
N HIS A 21 -2.19 23.19 -4.43
CA HIS A 21 -2.90 22.07 -3.79
C HIS A 21 -2.35 20.71 -4.26
N ALA A 22 -2.03 20.57 -5.54
CA ALA A 22 -1.45 19.34 -6.06
C ALA A 22 -0.11 19.03 -5.36
N ALA A 23 0.79 20.02 -5.29
CA ALA A 23 2.12 19.84 -4.70
C ALA A 23 2.07 19.43 -3.21
N GLU A 24 1.30 20.15 -2.39
CA GLU A 24 1.16 19.83 -0.95
C GLU A 24 0.52 18.47 -0.70
N GLY A 25 -0.56 18.14 -1.45
CA GLY A 25 -1.23 16.85 -1.33
C GLY A 25 -0.35 15.69 -1.77
N TYR A 26 0.41 15.86 -2.84
CA TYR A 26 1.38 14.90 -3.32
C TYR A 26 2.46 14.61 -2.27
N THR A 27 3.02 15.67 -1.67
CA THR A 27 4.01 15.56 -0.58
C THR A 27 3.45 14.77 0.60
N ALA A 28 2.21 15.04 1.02
CA ALA A 28 1.58 14.31 2.12
C ALA A 28 1.38 12.82 1.79
N ILE A 29 0.93 12.49 0.59
CA ILE A 29 0.77 11.09 0.14
C ILE A 29 2.11 10.38 0.19
N HIS A 30 3.16 10.95 -0.39
CA HIS A 30 4.48 10.31 -0.43
C HIS A 30 5.10 10.16 0.96
N ALA A 31 4.94 11.14 1.84
CA ALA A 31 5.43 11.05 3.22
C ALA A 31 4.76 9.90 4.00
N GLN A 32 3.44 9.72 3.84
CA GLN A 32 2.73 8.63 4.49
C GLN A 32 2.99 7.27 3.82
N ALA A 33 3.14 7.21 2.51
CA ALA A 33 3.55 6.00 1.81
C ALA A 33 4.94 5.53 2.29
N ALA A 34 5.92 6.43 2.36
CA ALA A 34 7.25 6.14 2.86
C ALA A 34 7.25 5.63 4.32
N ASN A 35 6.34 6.14 5.17
CA ASN A 35 6.17 5.62 6.52
C ASN A 35 5.67 4.17 6.52
N MET A 36 4.69 3.84 5.68
CA MET A 36 4.18 2.47 5.53
C MET A 36 5.26 1.53 4.97
N GLU A 37 6.01 1.97 3.97
CA GLU A 37 7.14 1.22 3.41
C GLU A 37 8.20 0.93 4.47
N LYS A 38 8.56 1.89 5.30
CA LYS A 38 9.51 1.71 6.41
C LYS A 38 9.06 0.63 7.39
N ILE A 39 7.76 0.56 7.70
CA ILE A 39 7.19 -0.49 8.56
C ILE A 39 7.39 -1.85 7.91
N TYR A 40 7.10 -1.97 6.61
CA TYR A 40 7.33 -3.19 5.85
C TYR A 40 8.82 -3.61 5.86
N PHE A 41 9.75 -2.70 5.55
CA PHE A 41 11.18 -2.99 5.55
C PHE A 41 11.70 -3.43 6.93
N ASN A 42 11.25 -2.79 8.01
CA ASN A 42 11.61 -3.18 9.36
C ASN A 42 11.14 -4.62 9.70
N ALA A 43 9.93 -4.98 9.29
CA ALA A 43 9.43 -6.35 9.48
C ALA A 43 10.21 -7.37 8.64
N LYS A 44 10.53 -7.03 7.39
CA LYS A 44 11.37 -7.84 6.50
C LYS A 44 12.73 -8.14 7.14
N GLU A 45 13.41 -7.13 7.66
CA GLU A 45 14.71 -7.30 8.33
C GLU A 45 14.62 -8.20 9.57
N LYS A 46 13.57 -8.06 10.37
CA LYS A 46 13.33 -8.95 11.52
C LYS A 46 13.09 -10.41 11.09
N ILE A 47 12.29 -10.62 10.04
CA ILE A 47 12.06 -11.96 9.48
C ILE A 47 13.38 -12.58 8.99
N ILE A 48 14.19 -11.81 8.27
CA ILE A 48 15.52 -12.26 7.82
C ILE A 48 16.42 -12.59 9.02
N ALA A 49 16.42 -11.76 10.07
CA ALA A 49 17.20 -12.00 11.27
C ALA A 49 16.81 -13.31 11.99
N ILE A 50 15.50 -13.60 12.08
CA ILE A 50 14.99 -14.86 12.63
C ILE A 50 15.49 -16.06 11.81
N LEU A 51 15.43 -15.96 10.48
CA LEU A 51 15.88 -17.02 9.59
C LEU A 51 17.40 -17.23 9.71
N ARG A 52 18.20 -16.17 9.78
CA ARG A 52 19.66 -16.24 9.98
C ARG A 52 20.02 -16.85 11.32
N ALA A 53 19.42 -16.39 12.41
CA ALA A 53 19.65 -16.92 13.74
C ALA A 53 19.37 -18.43 13.81
N GLN A 54 18.32 -18.89 13.10
CA GLN A 54 18.04 -20.31 12.98
C GLN A 54 19.10 -21.07 12.17
N ALA A 55 19.59 -20.50 11.07
CA ALA A 55 20.68 -21.07 10.26
C ALA A 55 21.97 -21.20 11.08
N ASP A 56 22.34 -20.14 11.81
CA ASP A 56 23.58 -20.06 12.58
C ASP A 56 23.55 -20.89 13.87
N SER A 57 22.35 -21.29 14.33
CA SER A 57 22.18 -22.08 15.57
C SER A 57 22.87 -23.45 15.55
N GLY A 58 23.29 -23.93 14.38
CA GLY A 58 23.88 -25.27 14.19
C GLY A 58 22.88 -26.41 14.44
N LYS A 59 21.59 -26.11 14.61
CA LYS A 59 20.52 -27.11 14.82
C LYS A 59 19.83 -27.42 13.50
N ASP A 60 19.20 -28.60 13.40
CA ASP A 60 18.35 -28.89 12.26
C ASP A 60 17.06 -28.03 12.37
N PRO A 61 16.86 -27.05 11.45
CA PRO A 61 15.73 -26.13 11.51
C PRO A 61 14.37 -26.83 11.33
N PHE A 62 14.36 -28.06 10.84
CA PHE A 62 13.14 -28.82 10.54
C PHE A 62 12.83 -29.92 11.57
N VAL A 63 13.55 -29.97 12.68
CA VAL A 63 13.22 -30.87 13.81
C VAL A 63 12.11 -30.25 14.64
N GLY A 64 11.07 -31.02 14.91
CA GLY A 64 9.81 -30.72 15.62
C GLY A 64 9.82 -29.40 16.41
N LYS A 65 10.43 -29.39 17.60
CA LYS A 65 10.42 -28.20 18.47
C LYS A 65 11.08 -26.94 17.85
N TYR A 66 12.13 -27.09 17.03
CA TYR A 66 12.79 -25.94 16.41
C TYR A 66 11.99 -25.40 15.24
N TYR A 67 11.35 -26.30 14.48
CA TYR A 67 10.47 -25.92 13.39
C TYR A 67 9.22 -25.20 13.89
N THR A 68 8.61 -25.72 14.97
CA THR A 68 7.47 -25.06 15.60
C THR A 68 7.81 -23.66 16.10
N ALA A 69 8.93 -23.51 16.84
CA ALA A 69 9.39 -22.22 17.33
C ALA A 69 9.71 -21.23 16.21
N LEU A 70 10.26 -21.71 15.09
CA LEU A 70 10.50 -20.89 13.90
C LEU A 70 9.17 -20.38 13.30
N LEU A 71 8.21 -21.28 13.10
CA LEU A 71 6.89 -20.89 12.55
C LEU A 71 6.14 -19.92 13.48
N GLU A 72 6.19 -20.12 14.77
CA GLU A 72 5.61 -19.21 15.77
C GLU A 72 6.26 -17.81 15.70
N SER A 73 7.59 -17.76 15.65
CA SER A 73 8.32 -16.50 15.54
C SER A 73 7.97 -15.73 14.26
N LEU A 74 7.92 -16.44 13.12
CA LEU A 74 7.53 -15.82 11.84
C LEU A 74 6.07 -15.34 11.86
N THR A 75 5.17 -16.17 12.41
CA THR A 75 3.75 -15.80 12.54
C THR A 75 3.58 -14.54 13.39
N LYS A 76 4.33 -14.43 14.49
CA LYS A 76 4.33 -13.25 15.35
C LYS A 76 4.76 -12.00 14.60
N GLU A 77 5.85 -12.06 13.81
CA GLU A 77 6.32 -10.90 13.04
C GLU A 77 5.35 -10.51 11.92
N PHE A 78 4.73 -11.46 11.24
CA PHE A 78 3.69 -11.15 10.25
C PHE A 78 2.45 -10.52 10.88
N SER A 79 2.05 -10.97 12.08
CA SER A 79 0.93 -10.37 12.81
C SER A 79 1.26 -8.96 13.31
N ALA A 80 2.51 -8.73 13.74
CA ALA A 80 2.98 -7.40 14.12
C ALA A 80 3.00 -6.45 12.91
N LEU A 81 3.54 -6.90 11.77
CA LEU A 81 3.51 -6.15 10.51
C LEU A 81 2.07 -5.76 10.14
N GLU A 82 1.15 -6.71 10.21
CA GLU A 82 -0.26 -6.48 9.91
C GLU A 82 -0.84 -5.38 10.81
N GLY A 83 -0.63 -5.44 12.12
CA GLY A 83 -1.12 -4.45 13.08
C GLY A 83 -0.51 -3.05 12.88
N ASP A 84 0.78 -2.98 12.62
CA ASP A 84 1.49 -1.71 12.43
C ASP A 84 1.11 -1.05 11.09
N MET A 85 0.95 -1.84 10.02
CA MET A 85 0.47 -1.35 8.73
C MET A 85 -0.96 -0.80 8.83
N ARG A 86 -1.84 -1.45 9.60
CA ARG A 86 -3.20 -0.94 9.82
C ARG A 86 -3.20 0.43 10.50
N LYS A 87 -2.40 0.59 11.56
CA LYS A 87 -2.26 1.88 12.25
C LYS A 87 -1.71 2.96 11.34
N ALA A 88 -0.67 2.65 10.57
CA ALA A 88 -0.06 3.59 9.64
C ALA A 88 -1.04 3.99 8.52
N ALA A 89 -1.78 3.03 7.94
CA ALA A 89 -2.82 3.31 6.97
C ALA A 89 -3.92 4.20 7.54
N GLN A 90 -4.37 3.94 8.75
CA GLN A 90 -5.36 4.78 9.43
C GLN A 90 -4.88 6.22 9.62
N ILE A 91 -3.65 6.40 10.10
CA ILE A 91 -3.04 7.73 10.26
C ILE A 91 -2.91 8.44 8.91
N GLY A 92 -2.34 7.76 7.92
CA GLY A 92 -2.12 8.30 6.59
C GLY A 92 -3.42 8.67 5.88
N ILE A 93 -4.43 7.81 5.91
CA ILE A 93 -5.75 8.05 5.31
C ILE A 93 -6.44 9.23 6.01
N ASN A 94 -6.43 9.30 7.34
CA ASN A 94 -7.00 10.43 8.06
C ASN A 94 -6.36 11.75 7.65
N GLN A 95 -5.03 11.81 7.62
CA GLN A 95 -4.29 13.01 7.27
C GLN A 95 -4.52 13.43 5.81
N VAL A 96 -4.35 12.52 4.88
CA VAL A 96 -4.52 12.79 3.44
C VAL A 96 -5.97 13.17 3.12
N SER A 97 -6.94 12.48 3.69
CA SER A 97 -8.36 12.78 3.50
C SER A 97 -8.72 14.18 4.02
N GLY A 98 -8.21 14.56 5.20
CA GLY A 98 -8.41 15.91 5.75
C GLY A 98 -7.85 16.98 4.81
N ILE A 99 -6.61 16.82 4.37
CA ILE A 99 -5.95 17.75 3.43
C ILE A 99 -6.76 17.92 2.14
N TYR A 100 -7.18 16.82 1.52
CA TYR A 100 -7.90 16.89 0.25
C TYR A 100 -9.34 17.37 0.39
N TYR A 101 -9.99 17.06 1.51
CA TYR A 101 -11.29 17.63 1.84
C TYR A 101 -11.22 19.15 1.98
N ASP A 102 -10.29 19.67 2.79
CA ASP A 102 -10.08 21.10 2.99
C ASP A 102 -9.72 21.86 1.71
N LYS A 103 -8.89 21.25 0.86
CA LYS A 103 -8.53 21.80 -0.46
C LYS A 103 -9.75 21.93 -1.36
N CYS A 104 -10.59 20.90 -1.38
CA CYS A 104 -11.85 20.95 -2.13
C CYS A 104 -12.73 22.09 -1.61
N LEU A 105 -12.89 22.25 -0.29
CA LEU A 105 -13.69 23.33 0.29
C LEU A 105 -13.16 24.72 -0.11
N LYS A 106 -11.85 24.92 -0.06
CA LYS A 106 -11.23 26.19 -0.50
C LYS A 106 -11.53 26.48 -1.98
N LEU A 107 -11.44 25.45 -2.84
CA LEU A 107 -11.77 25.59 -4.25
C LEU A 107 -13.25 25.90 -4.45
N LEU A 108 -14.15 25.17 -3.84
CA LEU A 108 -15.60 25.39 -3.93
C LEU A 108 -15.99 26.80 -3.48
N LYS A 109 -15.43 27.26 -2.35
CA LYS A 109 -15.64 28.64 -1.86
C LYS A 109 -15.15 29.68 -2.86
N SER A 110 -14.00 29.44 -3.51
CA SER A 110 -13.48 30.35 -4.54
C SER A 110 -14.35 30.41 -5.80
N GLN A 111 -15.18 29.38 -6.03
CA GLN A 111 -16.16 29.29 -7.11
C GLN A 111 -17.54 29.83 -6.72
N GLY A 112 -17.72 30.32 -5.48
CA GLY A 112 -19.00 30.88 -5.00
C GLY A 112 -19.98 29.84 -4.48
N TYR A 113 -19.55 28.62 -4.18
CA TYR A 113 -20.39 27.63 -3.53
C TYR A 113 -20.56 27.95 -2.05
N ASP A 114 -21.77 27.81 -1.54
CA ASP A 114 -22.03 27.82 -0.12
C ASP A 114 -21.56 26.51 0.53
N ILE A 115 -20.72 26.64 1.57
CA ILE A 115 -20.14 25.48 2.24
C ILE A 115 -21.09 24.98 3.33
N MET A 116 -21.77 23.88 3.04
CA MET A 116 -22.71 23.23 3.95
C MET A 116 -22.02 22.24 4.89
N SER A 117 -21.06 21.49 4.40
CA SER A 117 -20.29 20.53 5.19
C SER A 117 -18.81 20.95 5.26
N LYS A 118 -18.33 21.21 6.48
CA LYS A 118 -16.96 21.75 6.71
C LYS A 118 -15.93 20.67 7.01
N THR A 119 -16.37 19.44 7.30
CA THR A 119 -15.48 18.34 7.69
C THR A 119 -15.94 17.03 7.07
N ILE A 120 -14.98 16.16 6.78
CA ILE A 120 -15.29 14.79 6.38
C ILE A 120 -15.82 14.00 7.59
N SER A 121 -16.82 13.15 7.39
CA SER A 121 -17.36 12.33 8.49
C SER A 121 -16.37 11.23 8.89
N LYS A 122 -16.32 10.92 10.19
CA LYS A 122 -15.48 9.83 10.71
C LYS A 122 -15.85 8.48 10.10
N ASP A 123 -17.15 8.22 9.92
CA ASP A 123 -17.63 6.95 9.34
C ASP A 123 -17.17 6.79 7.90
N TYR A 124 -17.16 7.87 7.12
CA TYR A 124 -16.64 7.83 5.75
C TYR A 124 -15.14 7.54 5.71
N VAL A 125 -14.36 8.15 6.61
CA VAL A 125 -12.91 7.89 6.73
C VAL A 125 -12.67 6.44 7.20
N ASN A 126 -13.43 5.95 8.18
CA ASN A 126 -13.33 4.57 8.64
C ASN A 126 -13.61 3.57 7.51
N GLY A 127 -14.63 3.84 6.67
CA GLY A 127 -14.90 3.01 5.48
C GLY A 127 -13.69 2.94 4.52
N MET A 128 -13.03 4.07 4.28
CA MET A 128 -11.79 4.08 3.47
C MET A 128 -10.63 3.32 4.12
N VAL A 129 -10.51 3.39 5.45
CA VAL A 129 -9.52 2.62 6.21
C VAL A 129 -9.79 1.13 6.12
N ASP A 130 -11.03 0.70 6.25
CA ASP A 130 -11.41 -0.72 6.16
C ASP A 130 -11.20 -1.28 4.75
N ASP A 131 -11.49 -0.50 3.71
CA ASP A 131 -11.21 -0.88 2.31
C ASP A 131 -9.70 -1.03 2.07
N ALA A 132 -8.90 -0.04 2.46
CA ALA A 132 -7.44 -0.10 2.40
C ALA A 132 -6.88 -1.28 3.20
N TRP A 133 -7.45 -1.55 4.38
CA TRP A 133 -7.07 -2.65 5.23
C TRP A 133 -7.27 -4.02 4.56
N ASN A 134 -8.38 -4.22 3.87
CA ASN A 134 -8.65 -5.46 3.15
C ASN A 134 -7.56 -5.77 2.12
N HIS A 135 -7.06 -4.76 1.42
CA HIS A 135 -5.94 -4.90 0.48
C HIS A 135 -4.62 -5.22 1.19
N ILE A 136 -4.29 -4.49 2.26
CA ILE A 136 -3.05 -4.66 3.03
C ILE A 136 -3.01 -6.03 3.72
N ALA A 137 -4.09 -6.42 4.40
CA ALA A 137 -4.21 -7.72 5.08
C ALA A 137 -4.11 -8.88 4.08
N GLY A 138 -4.76 -8.75 2.92
CA GLY A 138 -4.66 -9.74 1.85
C GLY A 138 -3.23 -9.93 1.34
N ALA A 139 -2.47 -8.85 1.17
CA ALA A 139 -1.07 -8.89 0.75
C ALA A 139 -0.17 -9.54 1.82
N THR A 140 -0.31 -9.11 3.08
CA THR A 140 0.48 -9.63 4.21
C THR A 140 0.22 -11.12 4.44
N LYS A 141 -1.05 -11.53 4.43
CA LYS A 141 -1.43 -12.94 4.58
C LYS A 141 -0.90 -13.81 3.44
N LYS A 142 -0.95 -13.32 2.21
CA LYS A 142 -0.40 -14.03 1.07
C LYS A 142 1.11 -14.21 1.20
N MET A 143 1.84 -13.17 1.59
CA MET A 143 3.27 -13.22 1.84
C MET A 143 3.60 -14.25 2.94
N GLN A 144 2.89 -14.24 4.07
CA GLN A 144 3.04 -15.23 5.14
C GLN A 144 2.83 -16.66 4.62
N THR A 145 1.76 -16.88 3.85
CA THR A 145 1.42 -18.20 3.30
C THR A 145 2.53 -18.73 2.40
N GLU A 146 3.05 -17.91 1.51
CA GLU A 146 4.14 -18.31 0.59
C GLU A 146 5.44 -18.65 1.34
N HIS A 147 5.75 -17.91 2.42
CA HIS A 147 6.91 -18.21 3.27
C HIS A 147 6.78 -19.54 4.00
N ILE A 148 5.61 -19.79 4.62
CA ILE A 148 5.36 -21.06 5.31
C ILE A 148 5.38 -22.22 4.32
N LYS A 149 4.78 -22.05 3.13
CA LYS A 149 4.81 -23.05 2.06
C LYS A 149 6.23 -23.41 1.66
N MET A 150 7.06 -22.40 1.42
CA MET A 150 8.45 -22.61 1.05
C MET A 150 9.23 -23.34 2.15
N LEU A 151 9.08 -22.99 3.43
CA LEU A 151 9.71 -23.71 4.53
C LEU A 151 9.27 -25.19 4.59
N ARG A 152 8.01 -25.49 4.29
CA ARG A 152 7.50 -26.88 4.18
C ARG A 152 8.14 -27.62 3.02
N GLU A 153 8.27 -26.98 1.86
CA GLU A 153 8.93 -27.57 0.67
C GLU A 153 10.40 -27.86 0.93
N LEU A 154 11.10 -26.95 1.61
CA LEU A 154 12.49 -27.18 2.01
C LEU A 154 12.64 -28.32 3.00
N SER A 155 11.75 -28.39 3.99
CA SER A 155 11.72 -29.53 4.92
C SER A 155 11.54 -30.84 4.16
N ALA A 156 10.56 -30.94 3.28
CA ALA A 156 10.32 -32.15 2.47
C ALA A 156 11.49 -32.48 1.53
N ARG A 157 12.15 -31.45 0.97
CA ARG A 157 13.35 -31.61 0.14
C ARG A 157 14.51 -32.16 0.96
N SER A 158 14.75 -31.65 2.17
CA SER A 158 15.84 -32.14 3.04
C SER A 158 15.70 -33.61 3.38
N PHE A 159 14.47 -34.10 3.61
CA PHE A 159 14.20 -35.52 3.82
C PHE A 159 14.53 -36.37 2.60
N ARG A 160 14.13 -35.92 1.40
CA ARG A 160 14.38 -36.66 0.17
C ARG A 160 15.89 -36.72 -0.17
N GLU A 161 16.59 -35.61 -0.04
CA GLU A 161 18.02 -35.55 -0.33
C GLU A 161 18.83 -36.40 0.67
N ALA A 162 18.49 -36.41 1.96
CA ALA A 162 19.13 -37.26 2.96
C ALA A 162 18.99 -38.76 2.63
N ALA A 163 17.85 -39.17 2.12
CA ALA A 163 17.62 -40.56 1.70
C ALA A 163 18.42 -40.95 0.45
N LEU A 164 18.78 -39.96 -0.39
CA LEU A 164 19.49 -40.24 -1.66
C LEU A 164 21.03 -40.11 -1.57
N THR A 165 21.54 -39.19 -0.76
CA THR A 165 22.95 -38.82 -0.74
C THR A 165 23.74 -39.49 0.37
N GLY A 166 23.08 -40.06 1.39
CA GLY A 166 23.73 -40.58 2.60
C GLY A 166 24.28 -39.50 3.53
N GLU A 167 24.10 -38.22 3.21
CA GLU A 167 24.39 -37.13 4.13
C GLU A 167 23.37 -37.12 5.28
N THR A 168 23.79 -36.63 6.43
CA THR A 168 22.85 -36.50 7.54
C THR A 168 21.80 -35.42 7.20
N ARG A 169 20.55 -35.69 7.60
CA ARG A 169 19.45 -34.73 7.42
C ARG A 169 19.81 -33.35 7.95
N LYS A 170 20.56 -33.26 9.07
CA LYS A 170 21.00 -32.01 9.68
C LYS A 170 21.87 -31.19 8.71
N GLN A 171 22.85 -31.80 8.06
CA GLN A 171 23.75 -31.14 7.10
C GLN A 171 22.96 -30.60 5.90
N ILE A 172 22.10 -31.42 5.33
CA ILE A 172 21.26 -31.02 4.20
C ILE A 172 20.29 -29.89 4.59
N SER A 173 19.62 -30.03 5.73
CA SER A 173 18.70 -29.01 6.24
C SER A 173 19.37 -27.64 6.44
N GLN A 174 20.59 -27.65 7.01
CA GLN A 174 21.38 -26.42 7.21
C GLN A 174 21.78 -25.80 5.89
N ARG A 175 22.25 -26.60 4.92
CA ARG A 175 22.61 -26.12 3.59
C ARG A 175 21.43 -25.50 2.85
N LEU A 176 20.31 -26.22 2.77
CA LEU A 176 19.09 -25.73 2.09
C LEU A 176 18.52 -24.49 2.77
N PHE A 177 18.55 -24.45 4.10
CA PHE A 177 18.07 -23.31 4.85
C PHE A 177 18.97 -22.08 4.65
N GLY A 178 20.30 -22.27 4.61
CA GLY A 178 21.26 -21.22 4.28
C GLY A 178 21.07 -20.67 2.87
N GLU A 179 20.83 -21.52 1.85
CA GLU A 179 20.48 -21.09 0.49
C GLU A 179 19.26 -20.17 0.48
N VAL A 180 18.26 -20.49 1.29
CA VAL A 180 17.04 -19.69 1.39
C VAL A 180 17.30 -18.38 2.09
N VAL A 181 18.00 -18.37 3.21
CA VAL A 181 18.36 -17.13 3.91
C VAL A 181 19.10 -16.18 2.98
N ASN A 182 20.05 -16.70 2.19
CA ASN A 182 20.76 -15.90 1.19
C ASN A 182 19.84 -15.40 0.07
N LYS A 183 18.90 -16.23 -0.38
CA LYS A 183 17.92 -15.85 -1.41
C LYS A 183 16.92 -14.81 -0.90
N PHE A 184 16.52 -14.89 0.37
CA PHE A 184 15.65 -13.91 1.01
C PHE A 184 16.28 -12.53 1.18
N ASN A 185 17.60 -12.45 1.24
CA ASN A 185 18.31 -11.18 1.39
C ASN A 185 18.08 -10.20 0.21
N GLY A 186 17.40 -10.64 -0.85
CA GLY A 186 17.12 -9.82 -2.01
C GLY A 186 15.78 -10.02 -2.73
N GLN A 187 15.03 -11.09 -2.47
CA GLN A 187 13.90 -11.44 -3.35
C GLN A 187 12.71 -12.09 -2.64
N PHE A 188 12.04 -11.35 -1.77
CA PHE A 188 10.67 -11.70 -1.43
C PHE A 188 9.79 -11.48 -2.67
N GLN A 189 9.40 -12.54 -3.33
CA GLN A 189 8.46 -12.47 -4.45
C GLN A 189 7.13 -13.11 -4.05
N PHE A 190 6.05 -12.53 -4.47
CA PHE A 190 4.76 -13.20 -4.43
C PHE A 190 4.12 -13.22 -5.82
N ILE A 191 3.25 -14.22 -6.04
CA ILE A 191 2.57 -14.39 -7.32
C ILE A 191 1.20 -13.71 -7.20
N ALA A 192 0.94 -12.71 -8.04
CA ALA A 192 -0.37 -12.05 -8.13
C ALA A 192 -1.44 -13.02 -8.69
N LYS A 193 -2.72 -12.64 -8.60
CA LYS A 193 -3.82 -13.47 -9.14
C LYS A 193 -3.70 -13.76 -10.63
N ASN A 194 -3.09 -12.85 -11.38
CA ASN A 194 -2.84 -12.99 -12.83
C ASN A 194 -1.55 -13.77 -13.15
N GLY A 195 -0.90 -14.39 -12.17
CA GLY A 195 0.36 -15.13 -12.36
C GLY A 195 1.63 -14.27 -12.40
N ALA A 196 1.53 -12.94 -12.38
CA ALA A 196 2.68 -12.05 -12.38
C ALA A 196 3.46 -12.18 -11.07
N ARG A 197 4.80 -12.24 -11.18
CA ARG A 197 5.70 -12.23 -10.03
C ARG A 197 6.05 -10.79 -9.66
N TRP A 198 5.76 -10.41 -8.43
CA TRP A 198 6.08 -9.10 -7.89
C TRP A 198 7.13 -9.25 -6.80
N GLN A 199 8.12 -8.36 -6.82
CA GLN A 199 8.94 -8.16 -5.62
C GLN A 199 8.07 -7.50 -4.56
N SER A 200 8.10 -8.04 -3.35
CA SER A 200 7.23 -7.55 -2.27
C SER A 200 7.52 -6.10 -1.92
N ASP A 201 8.78 -5.65 -2.02
CA ASP A 201 9.18 -4.27 -1.78
C ASP A 201 8.44 -3.31 -2.74
N VAL A 202 8.52 -3.56 -4.05
CA VAL A 202 7.83 -2.79 -5.09
C VAL A 202 6.31 -2.86 -4.93
N TYR A 203 5.79 -4.02 -4.52
CA TYR A 203 4.36 -4.18 -4.31
C TYR A 203 3.85 -3.36 -3.12
N PHE A 204 4.56 -3.37 -1.99
CA PHE A 204 4.14 -2.59 -0.81
C PHE A 204 4.29 -1.08 -1.04
N GLU A 205 5.30 -0.63 -1.79
CA GLU A 205 5.42 0.76 -2.26
C GLU A 205 4.20 1.16 -3.09
N MET A 206 3.88 0.37 -4.13
CA MET A 206 2.70 0.59 -4.97
C MET A 206 1.40 0.57 -4.15
N LEU A 207 1.23 -0.41 -3.26
CA LEU A 207 0.04 -0.56 -2.44
C LEU A 207 -0.15 0.65 -1.51
N SER A 208 0.91 1.05 -0.81
CA SER A 208 0.89 2.19 0.11
C SER A 208 0.49 3.49 -0.61
N THR A 209 1.10 3.74 -1.76
CA THR A 209 0.77 4.90 -2.60
C THR A 209 -0.66 4.83 -3.13
N THR A 210 -1.10 3.65 -3.60
CA THR A 210 -2.44 3.46 -4.17
C THR A 210 -3.55 3.70 -3.15
N VAL A 211 -3.45 3.16 -1.94
CA VAL A 211 -4.50 3.34 -0.92
C VAL A 211 -4.63 4.80 -0.49
N LEU A 212 -3.52 5.54 -0.41
CA LEU A 212 -3.53 6.96 -0.07
C LEU A 212 -4.08 7.84 -1.21
N HIS A 213 -3.77 7.53 -2.46
CA HIS A 213 -4.38 8.18 -3.62
C HIS A 213 -5.88 7.93 -3.70
N ASN A 214 -6.33 6.71 -3.43
CA ASN A 214 -7.76 6.40 -3.40
C ASN A 214 -8.47 7.19 -2.29
N ALA A 215 -7.88 7.25 -1.09
CA ALA A 215 -8.41 8.05 0.01
C ALA A 215 -8.49 9.54 -0.32
N SER A 216 -7.47 10.10 -0.98
CA SER A 216 -7.45 11.50 -1.40
C SER A 216 -8.57 11.82 -2.40
N ARG A 217 -8.76 10.99 -3.42
CA ARG A 217 -9.83 11.13 -4.40
C ARG A 217 -11.21 11.01 -3.77
N SER A 218 -11.40 9.99 -2.93
CA SER A 218 -12.66 9.76 -2.23
C SER A 218 -13.02 10.92 -1.31
N ALA A 219 -12.06 11.47 -0.58
CA ALA A 219 -12.27 12.64 0.27
C ALA A 219 -12.65 13.89 -0.54
N TYR A 220 -11.97 14.12 -1.67
CA TYR A 220 -12.30 15.23 -2.57
C TYR A 220 -13.71 15.12 -3.15
N LEU A 221 -14.08 13.94 -3.66
CA LEU A 221 -15.42 13.70 -4.21
C LEU A 221 -16.51 13.80 -3.13
N ASN A 222 -16.22 13.32 -1.92
CA ASN A 222 -17.13 13.46 -0.77
C ASN A 222 -17.36 14.94 -0.42
N ALA A 223 -16.32 15.77 -0.43
CA ALA A 223 -16.45 17.20 -0.20
C ALA A 223 -17.31 17.87 -1.28
N CYS A 224 -17.14 17.52 -2.55
CA CYS A 224 -17.97 17.99 -3.65
C CYS A 224 -19.45 17.61 -3.42
N ALA A 225 -19.73 16.32 -3.23
CA ALA A 225 -21.08 15.79 -3.05
C ALA A 225 -21.80 16.41 -1.83
N LYS A 226 -21.10 16.57 -0.71
CA LYS A 226 -21.66 17.17 0.53
C LYS A 226 -21.92 18.67 0.43
N ASN A 227 -21.39 19.34 -0.59
CA ASN A 227 -21.57 20.76 -0.82
C ASN A 227 -22.28 21.05 -2.18
N ASN A 228 -23.05 20.09 -2.69
CA ASN A 228 -23.85 20.18 -3.92
C ASN A 228 -23.06 20.56 -5.17
N ALA A 229 -21.76 20.22 -5.21
CA ALA A 229 -20.93 20.36 -6.39
C ALA A 229 -20.89 19.02 -7.14
N ASP A 230 -21.83 18.83 -8.06
CA ASP A 230 -22.02 17.55 -8.76
C ASP A 230 -21.04 17.35 -9.93
N ILE A 231 -20.53 18.44 -10.52
CA ILE A 231 -19.71 18.37 -11.72
C ILE A 231 -18.22 18.44 -11.39
N VAL A 232 -17.48 17.45 -11.82
CA VAL A 232 -16.02 17.38 -11.72
C VAL A 232 -15.38 17.27 -13.10
N ARG A 233 -14.17 17.80 -13.22
CA ARG A 233 -13.37 17.64 -14.44
C ARG A 233 -12.32 16.56 -14.24
N VAL A 234 -12.24 15.61 -15.15
CA VAL A 234 -11.16 14.61 -15.18
C VAL A 234 -9.85 15.31 -15.57
N SER A 235 -8.82 15.13 -14.75
CA SER A 235 -7.48 15.70 -15.01
C SER A 235 -6.83 15.05 -16.24
N ILE A 236 -5.89 15.78 -16.83
CA ILE A 236 -5.04 15.29 -17.93
C ILE A 236 -3.80 14.65 -17.27
N SER A 237 -3.50 13.41 -17.62
CA SER A 237 -2.35 12.66 -17.06
C SER A 237 -1.08 12.80 -17.91
N GLY A 238 -1.20 13.26 -19.14
CA GLY A 238 -0.09 13.39 -20.10
C GLY A 238 0.27 12.08 -20.82
N ASN A 239 -0.03 10.92 -20.25
CA ASN A 239 0.16 9.61 -20.90
C ASN A 239 -0.93 8.62 -20.49
N PRO A 240 -2.19 8.85 -20.89
CA PRO A 240 -3.30 8.00 -20.50
C PRO A 240 -3.29 6.68 -21.28
N CYS A 241 -3.73 5.60 -20.64
CA CYS A 241 -4.07 4.38 -21.36
C CYS A 241 -5.29 4.62 -22.29
N PRO A 242 -5.53 3.79 -23.33
CA PRO A 242 -6.65 3.97 -24.25
C PRO A 242 -8.02 4.07 -23.59
N ALA A 243 -8.23 3.36 -22.47
CA ALA A 243 -9.48 3.43 -21.70
C ALA A 243 -9.62 4.77 -20.94
N CYS A 244 -8.53 5.35 -20.45
CA CYS A 244 -8.55 6.61 -19.72
C CYS A 244 -8.59 7.85 -20.66
N ALA A 245 -7.96 7.75 -21.82
CA ALA A 245 -7.84 8.87 -22.77
C ALA A 245 -9.22 9.45 -23.18
N GLN A 246 -10.23 8.62 -23.29
CA GLN A 246 -11.58 9.06 -23.65
C GLN A 246 -12.26 9.93 -22.57
N TYR A 247 -11.76 9.91 -21.33
CA TYR A 247 -12.33 10.65 -20.21
C TYR A 247 -11.52 11.91 -19.85
N GLU A 248 -10.26 12.01 -20.29
CA GLU A 248 -9.45 13.19 -19.99
C GLU A 248 -10.11 14.49 -20.40
N ASN A 249 -10.01 15.49 -19.54
CA ASN A 249 -10.59 16.82 -19.70
C ASN A 249 -12.13 16.85 -19.82
N ARG A 250 -12.82 15.73 -19.63
CA ARG A 250 -14.30 15.71 -19.62
C ARG A 250 -14.86 16.15 -18.29
N LEU A 251 -16.04 16.74 -18.35
CA LEU A 251 -16.88 17.01 -17.19
C LEU A 251 -17.76 15.80 -16.94
N LEU A 252 -17.75 15.33 -15.71
CA LEU A 252 -18.54 14.15 -15.26
C LEU A 252 -19.40 14.59 -14.07
N SER A 253 -20.63 14.07 -14.00
CA SER A 253 -21.50 14.16 -12.83
C SER A 253 -21.07 13.11 -11.80
N ILE A 254 -21.00 13.49 -10.53
CA ILE A 254 -20.74 12.58 -9.40
C ILE A 254 -21.98 11.73 -9.11
N SER A 255 -23.18 12.34 -9.23
CA SER A 255 -24.46 11.65 -9.00
C SER A 255 -24.85 10.72 -10.14
N GLY A 256 -24.28 10.89 -11.33
CA GLY A 256 -24.62 10.14 -12.52
C GLY A 256 -25.90 10.62 -13.23
N THR A 257 -26.40 11.81 -12.88
CA THR A 257 -27.60 12.42 -13.48
C THR A 257 -27.25 13.52 -14.47
#